data_545fa310d6e6427f3fbe9c080366c86a
#
_entry.id   545fa310d6e6427f3fbe9c080366c86a
#
_cell.length_a   1.000
_cell.length_b   1.000
_cell.length_c   1.000
_cell.angle_alpha   90.00
_cell.angle_beta   90.00
_cell.angle_gamma   90.00
#
_symmetry.space_group_name_H-M   'P 1'
#
loop_
_entity.id
_entity.type
_entity.pdbx_description
1 polymer ?
#
loop_
_entity_poly.entity_id
_entity_poly.type
_entity_poly.pdbx_seq_one_letter_code
_entity_poly.pdbx_strand_id
1 'polypeptide(L)'
;MSIINNTYQINIPGSYMFEEYQSTLLGLWVILTTILFQAMVAIRFHRGQKGGYKVGIIKPELGQSSIVFRSHRTFHNSLENIIPFFGMVVLGVLSEYSASKLALVTWIYAITRIIHMVLYYKIVTEKNPSPRSLFWAIGFITNIYLLVDLGIHLIIKL
;
A
#
# COMPACT_ATOMS: atom_id res chain seq x y z
N MET A 1 38.50 -19.25 36.57
CA MET A 1 38.75 -17.97 35.92
C MET A 1 37.70 -17.83 34.82
N SER A 2 36.49 -17.36 35.19
CA SER A 2 35.37 -17.22 34.26
C SER A 2 35.39 -15.79 33.70
N ILE A 3 35.64 -15.68 32.40
CA ILE A 3 35.57 -14.41 31.66
C ILE A 3 34.11 -14.12 31.44
N ILE A 4 33.55 -13.19 32.21
CA ILE A 4 32.20 -12.64 31.98
C ILE A 4 32.32 -11.71 30.78
N ASN A 5 31.86 -12.20 29.62
CA ASN A 5 31.64 -11.34 28.43
C ASN A 5 30.44 -10.45 28.72
N ASN A 6 30.68 -9.32 29.35
CA ASN A 6 29.71 -8.22 29.43
C ASN A 6 29.73 -7.49 28.07
N THR A 7 28.98 -7.99 27.11
CA THR A 7 28.71 -7.26 25.87
C THR A 7 27.76 -6.10 26.25
N TYR A 8 28.31 -4.91 26.44
CA TYR A 8 27.52 -3.70 26.57
C TYR A 8 26.74 -3.51 25.29
N GLN A 9 25.47 -3.87 25.30
CA GLN A 9 24.53 -3.49 24.25
C GLN A 9 24.39 -1.96 24.31
N ILE A 10 24.98 -1.28 23.33
CA ILE A 10 24.80 0.16 23.18
C ILE A 10 23.34 0.36 22.74
N ASN A 11 22.54 0.82 23.70
CA ASN A 11 21.13 1.12 23.48
C ASN A 11 21.03 2.39 22.63
N ILE A 12 20.93 2.25 21.31
CA ILE A 12 20.71 3.36 20.40
C ILE A 12 19.23 3.73 20.47
N PRO A 13 18.86 4.94 20.91
CA PRO A 13 17.46 5.39 20.87
C PRO A 13 16.95 5.25 19.42
N GLY A 14 15.87 4.50 19.22
CA GLY A 14 15.29 4.22 17.91
C GLY A 14 15.47 2.78 17.41
N SER A 15 16.43 2.00 17.93
CA SER A 15 16.57 0.58 17.55
C SER A 15 15.34 -0.25 17.97
N TYR A 16 14.81 0.00 19.14
CA TYR A 16 13.59 -0.67 19.63
C TYR A 16 12.37 -0.40 18.75
N MET A 17 12.15 0.85 18.36
CA MET A 17 11.02 1.20 17.50
C MET A 17 11.13 0.50 16.15
N PHE A 18 12.34 0.44 15.58
CA PHE A 18 12.58 -0.26 14.33
C PHE A 18 12.32 -1.76 14.46
N GLU A 19 12.85 -2.40 15.50
CA GLU A 19 12.66 -3.83 15.74
C GLU A 19 11.19 -4.17 15.97
N GLU A 20 10.49 -3.38 16.78
CA GLU A 20 9.09 -3.59 17.10
C GLU A 20 8.17 -3.47 15.85
N TYR A 21 8.41 -2.46 14.99
CA TYR A 21 7.59 -2.21 13.80
C TYR A 21 8.19 -2.74 12.50
N GLN A 22 9.25 -3.56 12.56
CA GLN A 22 9.95 -4.06 11.36
C GLN A 22 9.00 -4.70 10.34
N SER A 23 8.07 -5.53 10.79
CA SER A 23 7.09 -6.20 9.92
C SER A 23 6.15 -5.19 9.24
N THR A 24 5.71 -4.17 9.96
CA THR A 24 4.89 -3.08 9.41
C THR A 24 5.66 -2.28 8.36
N LEU A 25 6.90 -1.90 8.67
CA LEU A 25 7.76 -1.13 7.77
C LEU A 25 8.05 -1.91 6.48
N LEU A 26 8.31 -3.22 6.60
CA LEU A 26 8.49 -4.10 5.43
C LEU A 26 7.22 -4.18 4.58
N GLY A 27 6.05 -4.35 5.20
CA GLY A 27 4.77 -4.36 4.48
C GLY A 27 4.52 -3.03 3.76
N LEU A 28 4.80 -1.91 4.42
CA LEU A 28 4.68 -0.58 3.82
C LEU A 28 5.65 -0.40 2.65
N TRP A 29 6.90 -0.85 2.78
CA TRP A 29 7.87 -0.84 1.68
C TRP A 29 7.39 -1.65 0.48
N VAL A 30 6.79 -2.83 0.70
CA VAL A 30 6.20 -3.66 -0.37
C VAL A 30 5.08 -2.90 -1.09
N ILE A 31 4.21 -2.21 -0.36
CA ILE A 31 3.14 -1.39 -0.95
C ILE A 31 3.72 -0.28 -1.83
N LEU A 32 4.67 0.49 -1.31
CA LEU A 32 5.30 1.61 -2.03
C LEU A 32 6.04 1.11 -3.29
N THR A 33 6.77 0.00 -3.18
CA THR A 33 7.43 -0.66 -4.32
C THR A 33 6.41 -1.09 -5.38
N THR A 34 5.27 -1.65 -4.95
CA THR A 34 4.18 -2.03 -5.86
C THR A 34 3.62 -0.84 -6.62
N ILE A 35 3.46 0.32 -5.95
CA ILE A 35 2.97 1.56 -6.60
C ILE A 35 3.99 2.08 -7.62
N LEU A 36 5.29 2.07 -7.30
CA LEU A 36 6.33 2.46 -8.25
C LEU A 36 6.37 1.53 -9.47
N PHE A 37 6.20 0.22 -9.24
CA PHE A 37 6.07 -0.74 -10.34
C PHE A 37 4.85 -0.43 -11.22
N GLN A 38 3.69 -0.11 -10.65
CA GLN A 38 2.49 0.30 -11.40
C GLN A 38 2.75 1.57 -12.22
N ALA A 39 3.48 2.55 -11.65
CA ALA A 39 3.87 3.76 -12.38
C ALA A 39 4.71 3.42 -13.63
N MET A 40 5.73 2.56 -13.48
CA MET A 40 6.57 2.12 -14.58
C MET A 40 5.75 1.41 -15.67
N VAL A 41 4.82 0.53 -15.27
CA VAL A 41 3.93 -0.17 -16.20
C VAL A 41 3.02 0.83 -16.95
N ALA A 42 2.42 1.77 -16.24
CA ALA A 42 1.57 2.80 -16.83
C ALA A 42 2.35 3.67 -17.83
N ILE A 43 3.56 4.12 -17.47
CA ILE A 43 4.45 4.90 -18.35
C ILE A 43 4.80 4.09 -19.59
N ARG A 44 5.16 2.81 -19.43
CA ARG A 44 5.56 1.92 -20.54
C ARG A 44 4.45 1.77 -21.57
N PHE A 45 3.22 1.50 -21.11
CA PHE A 45 2.08 1.35 -22.03
C PHE A 45 1.63 2.68 -22.62
N HIS A 46 1.68 3.76 -21.85
CA HIS A 46 1.32 5.09 -22.34
C HIS A 46 2.26 5.52 -23.48
N ARG A 47 3.58 5.37 -23.31
CA ARG A 47 4.58 5.71 -24.32
C ARG A 47 4.56 4.78 -25.54
N GLY A 48 4.11 3.53 -25.38
CA GLY A 48 4.05 2.55 -26.46
C GLY A 48 2.86 2.69 -27.41
N GLN A 49 2.02 3.72 -27.28
CA GLN A 49 0.85 3.90 -28.13
C GLN A 49 1.24 4.24 -29.58
N LYS A 50 0.66 3.52 -30.56
CA LYS A 50 0.82 3.81 -31.98
C LYS A 50 0.16 5.17 -32.29
N GLY A 51 0.82 5.99 -33.12
CA GLY A 51 0.31 7.30 -33.50
C GLY A 51 0.57 8.43 -32.49
N GLY A 52 1.42 8.18 -31.49
CA GLY A 52 1.80 9.16 -30.50
C GLY A 52 0.82 9.28 -29.33
N TYR A 53 1.20 10.08 -28.33
CA TYR A 53 0.42 10.31 -27.13
C TYR A 53 0.59 11.77 -26.66
N LYS A 54 -0.43 12.25 -25.93
CA LYS A 54 -0.33 13.52 -25.19
C LYS A 54 0.11 13.22 -23.76
N VAL A 55 1.10 13.95 -23.26
CA VAL A 55 1.63 13.75 -21.91
C VAL A 55 0.51 13.97 -20.87
N GLY A 56 0.36 13.03 -19.95
CA GLY A 56 -0.62 13.11 -18.87
C GLY A 56 -2.09 12.90 -19.26
N ILE A 57 -2.37 12.64 -20.54
CA ILE A 57 -3.75 12.51 -21.03
C ILE A 57 -3.99 11.08 -21.52
N ILE A 58 -5.05 10.45 -21.01
CA ILE A 58 -5.58 9.21 -21.54
C ILE A 58 -6.71 9.57 -22.50
N LYS A 59 -6.69 9.00 -23.71
CA LYS A 59 -7.73 9.23 -24.72
C LYS A 59 -9.09 8.77 -24.16
N PRO A 60 -10.15 9.58 -24.24
CA PRO A 60 -11.47 9.24 -23.68
C PRO A 60 -12.08 7.94 -24.25
N GLU A 61 -11.70 7.57 -25.48
CA GLU A 61 -12.21 6.36 -26.14
C GLU A 61 -11.61 5.07 -25.58
N LEU A 62 -10.54 5.16 -24.76
CA LEU A 62 -9.90 4.00 -24.15
C LEU A 62 -10.69 3.52 -22.94
N GLY A 63 -11.31 2.35 -23.06
CA GLY A 63 -12.01 1.66 -21.97
C GLY A 63 -11.20 0.49 -21.39
N GLN A 64 -11.89 -0.40 -20.68
CA GLN A 64 -11.28 -1.56 -19.99
C GLN A 64 -10.62 -2.56 -20.97
N SER A 65 -10.95 -2.55 -22.26
CA SER A 65 -10.24 -3.35 -23.28
C SER A 65 -8.80 -2.91 -23.47
N SER A 66 -8.49 -1.62 -23.23
CA SER A 66 -7.15 -1.06 -23.38
C SER A 66 -6.28 -1.30 -22.15
N ILE A 67 -5.09 -1.86 -22.34
CA ILE A 67 -4.09 -1.98 -21.26
C ILE A 67 -3.54 -0.61 -20.84
N VAL A 68 -3.54 0.38 -21.72
CA VAL A 68 -3.16 1.77 -21.40
C VAL A 68 -4.10 2.33 -20.35
N PHE A 69 -5.41 2.19 -20.56
CA PHE A 69 -6.43 2.61 -19.61
C PHE A 69 -6.30 1.83 -18.29
N ARG A 70 -6.24 0.49 -18.36
CA ARG A 70 -6.17 -0.33 -17.13
C ARG A 70 -4.93 -0.04 -16.30
N SER A 71 -3.76 0.11 -16.91
CA SER A 71 -2.52 0.41 -16.17
C SER A 71 -2.58 1.79 -15.50
N HIS A 72 -3.10 2.78 -16.20
CA HIS A 72 -3.32 4.12 -15.64
C HIS A 72 -4.31 4.08 -14.46
N ARG A 73 -5.47 3.45 -14.64
CA ARG A 73 -6.47 3.33 -13.55
C ARG A 73 -5.94 2.55 -12.34
N THR A 74 -5.16 1.49 -12.56
CA THR A 74 -4.55 0.72 -11.47
C THR A 74 -3.61 1.60 -10.65
N PHE A 75 -2.73 2.35 -11.29
CA PHE A 75 -1.80 3.26 -10.64
C PHE A 75 -2.52 4.37 -9.86
N HIS A 76 -3.46 5.08 -10.51
CA HIS A 76 -4.21 6.15 -9.85
C HIS A 76 -5.04 5.63 -8.67
N ASN A 77 -5.73 4.50 -8.84
CA ASN A 77 -6.47 3.90 -7.74
C ASN A 77 -5.57 3.53 -6.55
N SER A 78 -4.33 3.12 -6.80
CA SER A 78 -3.38 2.85 -5.72
C SER A 78 -2.92 4.14 -5.03
N LEU A 79 -2.68 5.23 -5.77
CA LEU A 79 -2.34 6.54 -5.20
C LEU A 79 -3.49 7.10 -4.34
N GLU A 80 -4.72 7.04 -4.83
CA GLU A 80 -5.91 7.52 -4.12
C GLU A 80 -6.07 6.82 -2.76
N ASN A 81 -5.78 5.52 -2.69
CA ASN A 81 -6.01 4.71 -1.50
C ASN A 81 -4.83 4.68 -0.52
N ILE A 82 -3.58 4.88 -1.00
CA ILE A 82 -2.39 4.79 -0.14
C ILE A 82 -2.23 6.00 0.79
N ILE A 83 -2.67 7.17 0.39
CA ILE A 83 -2.43 8.42 1.13
C ILE A 83 -2.97 8.33 2.56
N PRO A 84 -4.27 8.01 2.80
CA PRO A 84 -4.78 7.87 4.15
C PRO A 84 -4.14 6.70 4.89
N PHE A 85 -3.91 5.57 4.21
CA PHE A 85 -3.28 4.40 4.82
C PHE A 85 -1.85 4.70 5.31
N PHE A 86 -1.03 5.30 4.48
CA PHE A 86 0.34 5.70 4.82
C PHE A 86 0.36 6.64 6.03
N GLY A 87 -0.49 7.66 6.03
CA GLY A 87 -0.61 8.58 7.15
C GLY A 87 -0.97 7.88 8.46
N MET A 88 -1.94 6.96 8.42
CA MET A 88 -2.35 6.19 9.60
C MET A 88 -1.25 5.24 10.09
N VAL A 89 -0.50 4.58 9.19
CA VAL A 89 0.63 3.74 9.59
C VAL A 89 1.70 4.57 10.29
N VAL A 90 2.05 5.76 9.75
CA VAL A 90 3.02 6.66 10.39
C VAL A 90 2.53 7.12 11.75
N LEU A 91 1.27 7.55 11.87
CA LEU A 91 0.68 7.92 13.16
C LEU A 91 0.67 6.74 14.15
N GLY A 92 0.40 5.53 13.69
CA GLY A 92 0.41 4.33 14.50
C GLY A 92 1.80 4.04 15.09
N VAL A 93 2.85 4.13 14.27
CA VAL A 93 4.23 3.97 14.75
C VAL A 93 4.61 5.05 15.74
N LEU A 94 4.30 6.32 15.43
CA LEU A 94 4.66 7.47 16.28
C LEU A 94 3.88 7.50 17.61
N SER A 95 2.67 6.95 17.64
CA SER A 95 1.84 6.88 18.85
C SER A 95 2.01 5.59 19.66
N GLU A 96 2.97 4.74 19.26
CA GLU A 96 3.18 3.43 19.90
C GLU A 96 1.91 2.56 19.89
N TYR A 97 1.17 2.60 18.79
CA TYR A 97 0.02 1.70 18.57
C TYR A 97 0.51 0.26 18.46
N SER A 98 -0.32 -0.71 18.86
CA SER A 98 0.03 -2.13 18.86
C SER A 98 0.73 -2.58 17.56
N ALA A 99 2.02 -2.93 17.66
CA ALA A 99 2.85 -3.30 16.52
C ALA A 99 2.31 -4.54 15.78
N SER A 100 1.79 -5.52 16.53
CA SER A 100 1.20 -6.73 15.95
C SER A 100 -0.08 -6.44 15.16
N LYS A 101 -0.96 -5.59 15.69
CA LYS A 101 -2.16 -5.15 14.96
C LYS A 101 -1.79 -4.35 13.72
N LEU A 102 -0.85 -3.41 13.84
CA LEU A 102 -0.42 -2.58 12.73
C LEU A 102 0.23 -3.41 11.62
N ALA A 103 1.06 -4.38 11.99
CA ALA A 103 1.65 -5.32 11.04
C ALA A 103 0.58 -6.14 10.30
N LEU A 104 -0.35 -6.74 11.04
CA LEU A 104 -1.46 -7.52 10.46
C LEU A 104 -2.24 -6.70 9.44
N VAL A 105 -2.67 -5.51 9.82
CA VAL A 105 -3.46 -4.60 8.98
C VAL A 105 -2.65 -4.18 7.74
N THR A 106 -1.37 -3.89 7.90
CA THR A 106 -0.48 -3.50 6.80
C THR A 106 -0.33 -4.64 5.78
N TRP A 107 -0.16 -5.87 6.23
CA TRP A 107 -0.04 -7.02 5.33
C TRP A 107 -1.36 -7.38 4.65
N ILE A 108 -2.50 -7.30 5.34
CA ILE A 108 -3.81 -7.48 4.69
C ILE A 108 -3.98 -6.44 3.58
N TYR A 109 -3.69 -5.17 3.86
CA TYR A 109 -3.76 -4.12 2.85
C TYR A 109 -2.80 -4.39 1.68
N ALA A 110 -1.53 -4.71 1.94
CA ALA A 110 -0.53 -4.99 0.91
C ALA A 110 -0.97 -6.12 -0.03
N ILE A 111 -1.36 -7.25 0.53
CA ILE A 111 -1.78 -8.45 -0.23
C ILE A 111 -3.01 -8.14 -1.09
N THR A 112 -4.02 -7.50 -0.51
CA THR A 112 -5.25 -7.17 -1.24
C THR A 112 -5.00 -6.17 -2.37
N ARG A 113 -4.10 -5.19 -2.19
CA ARG A 113 -3.71 -4.24 -3.24
C ARG A 113 -2.92 -4.88 -4.37
N ILE A 114 -2.03 -5.84 -4.05
CA ILE A 114 -1.30 -6.62 -5.06
C ILE A 114 -2.27 -7.48 -5.88
N ILE A 115 -3.18 -8.19 -5.21
CA ILE A 115 -4.19 -9.01 -5.92
C ILE A 115 -5.08 -8.12 -6.79
N HIS A 116 -5.56 -7.00 -6.26
CA HIS A 116 -6.35 -6.03 -7.04
C HIS A 116 -5.61 -5.58 -8.29
N MET A 117 -4.31 -5.22 -8.17
CA MET A 117 -3.46 -4.85 -9.31
C MET A 117 -3.39 -5.95 -10.36
N VAL A 118 -3.08 -7.19 -9.95
CA VAL A 118 -2.95 -8.33 -10.87
C VAL A 118 -4.27 -8.61 -11.60
N LEU A 119 -5.38 -8.58 -10.86
CA LEU A 119 -6.71 -8.78 -11.44
C LEU A 119 -7.07 -7.65 -12.41
N TYR A 120 -6.68 -6.41 -12.10
CA TYR A 120 -6.96 -5.27 -12.98
C TYR A 120 -6.19 -5.35 -14.30
N TYR A 121 -4.97 -5.88 -14.28
CA TYR A 121 -4.21 -6.11 -15.51
C TYR A 121 -4.75 -7.28 -16.33
N LYS A 122 -5.28 -8.34 -15.68
CA LYS A 122 -5.72 -9.56 -16.35
C LYS A 122 -7.17 -9.54 -16.80
N ILE A 123 -8.08 -8.99 -16.00
CA ILE A 123 -9.52 -9.06 -16.25
C ILE A 123 -9.98 -7.83 -17.04
N VAL A 124 -10.42 -8.10 -18.27
CA VAL A 124 -11.05 -7.11 -19.14
C VAL A 124 -12.56 -7.17 -18.90
N THR A 125 -13.10 -6.22 -18.14
CA THR A 125 -14.55 -6.16 -17.89
C THR A 125 -15.00 -4.74 -17.55
N GLU A 126 -16.15 -4.36 -18.09
CA GLU A 126 -16.87 -3.13 -17.71
C GLU A 126 -17.89 -3.39 -16.57
N LYS A 127 -18.09 -4.66 -16.19
CA LYS A 127 -19.04 -5.00 -15.11
C LYS A 127 -18.53 -4.56 -13.75
N ASN A 128 -19.44 -4.01 -12.95
CA ASN A 128 -19.24 -3.68 -11.54
C ASN A 128 -20.49 -4.14 -10.74
N PRO A 129 -20.37 -4.96 -9.69
CA PRO A 129 -19.12 -5.47 -9.12
C PRO A 129 -18.43 -6.53 -9.98
N SER A 130 -17.12 -6.67 -9.78
CA SER A 130 -16.26 -7.66 -10.41
C SER A 130 -15.31 -8.25 -9.37
N PRO A 131 -14.58 -9.34 -9.67
CA PRO A 131 -13.57 -9.87 -8.73
C PRO A 131 -12.57 -8.83 -8.24
N ARG A 132 -12.25 -7.81 -9.06
CA ARG A 132 -11.40 -6.68 -8.68
C ARG A 132 -12.00 -5.84 -7.55
N SER A 133 -13.34 -5.64 -7.61
CA SER A 133 -14.07 -4.83 -6.64
C SER A 133 -14.04 -5.43 -5.24
N LEU A 134 -14.01 -6.77 -5.13
CA LEU A 134 -13.88 -7.46 -3.84
C LEU A 134 -12.56 -7.10 -3.14
N PHE A 135 -11.43 -7.21 -3.84
CA PHE A 135 -10.12 -6.91 -3.25
C PHE A 135 -9.93 -5.41 -3.00
N TRP A 136 -10.53 -4.55 -3.82
CA TRP A 136 -10.61 -3.13 -3.51
C TRP A 136 -11.37 -2.88 -2.20
N ALA A 137 -12.53 -3.52 -2.04
CA ALA A 137 -13.38 -3.36 -0.86
C ALA A 137 -12.67 -3.86 0.42
N ILE A 138 -11.97 -5.01 0.37
CA ILE A 138 -11.20 -5.50 1.52
C ILE A 138 -10.12 -4.48 1.90
N GLY A 139 -9.36 -3.94 0.95
CA GLY A 139 -8.36 -2.90 1.21
C GLY A 139 -8.98 -1.63 1.79
N PHE A 140 -10.14 -1.22 1.31
CA PHE A 140 -10.87 -0.06 1.84
C PHE A 140 -11.39 -0.28 3.26
N ILE A 141 -11.99 -1.46 3.54
CA ILE A 141 -12.43 -1.84 4.89
C ILE A 141 -11.24 -1.88 5.85
N THR A 142 -10.09 -2.35 5.41
CA THR A 142 -8.85 -2.35 6.19
C THR A 142 -8.44 -0.92 6.57
N ASN A 143 -8.57 0.05 5.65
CA ASN A 143 -8.37 1.47 5.93
C ASN A 143 -9.33 2.00 7.00
N ILE A 144 -10.63 1.69 6.87
CA ILE A 144 -11.66 2.12 7.83
C ILE A 144 -11.40 1.50 9.21
N TYR A 145 -11.05 0.21 9.26
CA TYR A 145 -10.71 -0.44 10.52
C TYR A 145 -9.53 0.27 11.22
N LEU A 146 -8.43 0.52 10.48
CA LEU A 146 -7.28 1.20 11.04
C LEU A 146 -7.61 2.63 11.49
N LEU A 147 -8.40 3.36 10.72
CA LEU A 147 -8.87 4.71 11.07
C LEU A 147 -9.58 4.72 12.42
N VAL A 148 -10.52 3.78 12.62
CA VAL A 148 -11.33 3.72 13.85
C VAL A 148 -10.50 3.25 15.04
N ASP A 149 -9.78 2.11 14.91
CA ASP A 149 -9.05 1.52 16.03
C ASP A 149 -7.85 2.40 16.47
N LEU A 150 -7.14 3.00 15.51
CA LEU A 150 -6.09 3.99 15.79
C LEU A 150 -6.66 5.27 16.39
N GLY A 151 -7.81 5.74 15.90
CA GLY A 151 -8.49 6.91 16.47
C GLY A 151 -8.86 6.71 17.94
N ILE A 152 -9.40 5.55 18.28
CA ILE A 152 -9.70 5.16 19.68
C ILE A 152 -8.42 5.16 20.51
N HIS A 153 -7.34 4.55 20.01
CA HIS A 153 -6.04 4.51 20.68
C HIS A 153 -5.49 5.91 20.97
N LEU A 154 -5.57 6.82 20.01
CA LEU A 154 -5.10 8.20 20.17
C LEU A 154 -5.90 8.96 21.22
N ILE A 155 -7.24 8.81 21.22
CA ILE A 155 -8.12 9.48 22.18
C ILE A 155 -7.87 8.97 23.61
N ILE A 156 -7.62 7.68 23.80
CA ILE A 156 -7.37 7.10 25.13
C ILE A 156 -5.99 7.52 25.68
N LYS A 157 -5.02 7.81 24.82
CA LYS A 157 -3.69 8.27 25.22
C LYS A 157 -3.59 9.77 25.54
N LEU A 158 -4.62 10.56 25.17
CA LEU A 158 -4.73 11.99 25.52
C LEU A 158 -5.15 12.18 26.97
#